data_f260e7b987a665489bfcf6dfa97bd9a5
#
_entry.id   f260e7b987a665489bfcf6dfa97bd9a5
#
_cell.length_a   1.000
_cell.length_b   1.000
_cell.length_c   1.000
_cell.angle_alpha   90.00
_cell.angle_beta   90.00
_cell.angle_gamma   90.00
#
_symmetry.space_group_name_H-M   'P 1'
#
loop_
_entity.id
_entity.type
_entity.pdbx_description
1 polymer ?
#
loop_
_entity_poly.entity_id
_entity_poly.type
_entity_poly.pdbx_seq_one_letter_code
_entity_poly.pdbx_strand_id
1 'polypeptide(L)'
;METVLLTGAASGIGRATAWRLARLGHRCVLVDRNAEALEGLLAELRAGGSGALATNNELEAADALGAVVMGGGVLGAKGSGVRAAVVSGPLPATPATEHIARVADLTDPDQINALADDMPPLDAIINNAGMTDASNLPVVEQADLDWQRLLDLNLHAPPRLLRALQGRLTPHARIVNVASGAGLHAIPMRGAYSPSKAGLIAQTQALARARPDLRVSVLCPGFVQTELVDGLIASGRLDPVRAVAKIPLGRLARPEELACALAFLASPDAAPLSGSRLSVDGGSSVFGGSQAYAPNAIAPVPCDTPLALTVHGDWPVRGDTQAHEHEREHKHGYEHEQEHEQARDGYPAVIDTTVLASPPGGRLAAVLAVARRHGMGGMDGKPSSLTLLLPRIEQADWKHAGDDAAARMLIATLACEWGPRARRINAVEVASPHPDPALWPLLRFVAGAQAQYLTGQTLCTR
;
A
#
# COMPACT_ATOMS: atom_id res chain seq x y z
N MET A 1 7.87 -19.93 -7.60
CA MET A 1 8.79 -19.03 -6.87
C MET A 1 9.29 -17.99 -7.86
N GLU A 2 9.00 -16.72 -7.61
CA GLU A 2 9.42 -15.61 -8.48
C GLU A 2 10.66 -14.93 -7.92
N THR A 3 11.46 -14.32 -8.80
CA THR A 3 12.65 -13.55 -8.42
C THR A 3 12.37 -12.05 -8.53
N VAL A 4 12.49 -11.34 -7.42
CA VAL A 4 12.20 -9.90 -7.33
C VAL A 4 13.47 -9.13 -6.98
N LEU A 5 13.86 -8.18 -7.82
CA LEU A 5 14.90 -7.22 -7.50
C LEU A 5 14.30 -6.04 -6.74
N LEU A 6 14.90 -5.70 -5.61
CA LEU A 6 14.49 -4.58 -4.75
C LEU A 6 15.66 -3.66 -4.47
N THR A 7 15.53 -2.38 -4.85
CA THR A 7 16.53 -1.36 -4.56
C THR A 7 16.22 -0.60 -3.27
N GLY A 8 17.25 -0.12 -2.56
CA GLY A 8 17.11 0.52 -1.25
C GLY A 8 16.57 -0.47 -0.21
N ALA A 9 17.09 -1.71 -0.26
CA ALA A 9 16.55 -2.84 0.50
C ALA A 9 16.91 -2.83 1.98
N ALA A 10 17.96 -2.12 2.37
CA ALA A 10 18.56 -2.25 3.70
C ALA A 10 17.82 -1.51 4.82
N SER A 11 16.88 -0.61 4.51
CA SER A 11 16.21 0.22 5.52
C SER A 11 14.74 0.52 5.17
N GLY A 12 13.98 1.00 6.14
CA GLY A 12 12.63 1.56 6.00
C GLY A 12 11.68 0.67 5.19
N ILE A 13 11.02 1.28 4.19
CA ILE A 13 10.06 0.58 3.31
C ILE A 13 10.73 -0.58 2.57
N GLY A 14 11.99 -0.41 2.12
CA GLY A 14 12.71 -1.47 1.40
C GLY A 14 12.93 -2.70 2.27
N ARG A 15 13.39 -2.52 3.52
CA ARG A 15 13.61 -3.62 4.47
C ARG A 15 12.30 -4.36 4.78
N ALA A 16 11.22 -3.63 5.05
CA ALA A 16 9.92 -4.22 5.27
C ALA A 16 9.41 -4.99 4.02
N THR A 17 9.70 -4.47 2.81
CA THR A 17 9.33 -5.12 1.55
C THR A 17 10.13 -6.41 1.34
N ALA A 18 11.44 -6.41 1.63
CA ALA A 18 12.27 -7.62 1.54
C ALA A 18 11.71 -8.74 2.43
N TRP A 19 11.36 -8.42 3.67
CA TRP A 19 10.73 -9.34 4.60
C TRP A 19 9.37 -9.86 4.09
N ARG A 20 8.55 -8.97 3.56
CA ARG A 20 7.24 -9.36 3.02
C ARG A 20 7.37 -10.31 1.83
N LEU A 21 8.26 -10.01 0.88
CA LEU A 21 8.52 -10.85 -0.28
C LEU A 21 9.09 -12.23 0.12
N ALA A 22 10.03 -12.26 1.05
CA ALA A 22 10.58 -13.51 1.58
C ALA A 22 9.50 -14.40 2.23
N ARG A 23 8.60 -13.82 3.03
CA ARG A 23 7.46 -14.54 3.63
C ARG A 23 6.46 -15.07 2.59
N LEU A 24 6.36 -14.42 1.44
CA LEU A 24 5.55 -14.89 0.32
C LEU A 24 6.26 -15.96 -0.52
N GLY A 25 7.48 -16.36 -0.14
CA GLY A 25 8.26 -17.40 -0.82
C GLY A 25 8.96 -16.90 -2.10
N HIS A 26 9.13 -15.59 -2.28
CA HIS A 26 9.88 -15.04 -3.41
C HIS A 26 11.40 -15.04 -3.15
N ARG A 27 12.18 -15.27 -4.20
CA ARG A 27 13.62 -15.02 -4.19
C ARG A 27 13.86 -13.51 -4.33
N CYS A 28 14.63 -12.92 -3.41
CA CYS A 28 14.95 -11.50 -3.44
C CYS A 28 16.38 -11.27 -3.92
N VAL A 29 16.55 -10.36 -4.89
CA VAL A 29 17.83 -9.74 -5.21
C VAL A 29 17.80 -8.35 -4.56
N LEU A 30 18.52 -8.21 -3.45
CA LEU A 30 18.51 -7.03 -2.60
C LEU A 30 19.66 -6.11 -3.01
N VAL A 31 19.35 -4.88 -3.38
CA VAL A 31 20.35 -3.89 -3.81
C VAL A 31 20.34 -2.71 -2.84
N ASP A 32 21.47 -2.38 -2.27
CA ASP A 32 21.67 -1.18 -1.45
C ASP A 32 23.13 -0.72 -1.53
N ARG A 33 23.39 0.54 -1.21
CA ARG A 33 24.75 1.07 -1.08
C ARG A 33 25.39 0.78 0.28
N ASN A 34 24.58 0.52 1.30
CA ASN A 34 25.05 0.20 2.65
C ASN A 34 25.31 -1.30 2.77
N ALA A 35 26.57 -1.70 2.59
CA ALA A 35 26.98 -3.10 2.61
C ALA A 35 26.66 -3.79 3.94
N GLU A 36 26.97 -3.16 5.07
CA GLU A 36 26.79 -3.72 6.41
C GLU A 36 25.31 -3.99 6.71
N ALA A 37 24.44 -3.00 6.48
CA ALA A 37 23.02 -3.15 6.70
C ALA A 37 22.39 -4.18 5.74
N LEU A 38 22.90 -4.28 4.50
CA LEU A 38 22.44 -5.26 3.52
C LEU A 38 22.83 -6.68 3.89
N GLU A 39 24.06 -6.89 4.36
CA GLU A 39 24.55 -8.19 4.88
C GLU A 39 23.77 -8.62 6.11
N GLY A 40 23.51 -7.69 7.03
CA GLY A 40 22.66 -7.94 8.21
C GLY A 40 21.26 -8.42 7.82
N LEU A 41 20.60 -7.71 6.90
CA LEU A 41 19.28 -8.12 6.39
C LEU A 41 19.33 -9.50 5.72
N LEU A 42 20.36 -9.77 4.91
CA LEU A 42 20.50 -11.06 4.24
C LEU A 42 20.68 -12.22 5.25
N ALA A 43 21.47 -12.00 6.30
CA ALA A 43 21.65 -12.97 7.38
C ALA A 43 20.32 -13.24 8.11
N GLU A 44 19.57 -12.21 8.44
CA GLU A 44 18.25 -12.34 9.06
C GLU A 44 17.25 -13.11 8.18
N LEU A 45 17.18 -12.82 6.89
CA LEU A 45 16.28 -13.52 5.96
C LEU A 45 16.67 -14.99 5.81
N ARG A 46 17.98 -15.33 5.81
CA ARG A 46 18.48 -16.71 5.75
C ARG A 46 18.20 -17.49 7.03
N ALA A 47 18.22 -16.83 8.18
CA ALA A 47 17.89 -17.44 9.45
C ALA A 47 16.41 -17.86 9.57
N GLY A 48 15.61 -17.62 8.54
CA GLY A 48 14.22 -18.07 8.46
C GLY A 48 13.24 -17.30 9.33
N GLY A 49 13.55 -16.03 9.64
CA GLY A 49 12.58 -15.14 10.28
C GLY A 49 12.07 -15.60 11.66
N SER A 50 12.84 -16.42 12.38
CA SER A 50 12.62 -16.67 13.82
C SER A 50 13.01 -15.48 14.69
N GLY A 51 13.60 -14.44 14.06
CA GLY A 51 13.81 -13.15 14.68
C GLY A 51 12.54 -12.34 14.55
N ALA A 52 11.79 -12.24 15.61
CA ALA A 52 10.73 -11.27 15.77
C ALA A 52 11.21 -9.92 15.21
N LEU A 53 10.44 -9.35 14.28
CA LEU A 53 10.25 -7.90 14.33
C LEU A 53 10.05 -7.63 15.81
N ALA A 54 10.87 -6.75 16.40
CA ALA A 54 10.85 -6.43 17.82
C ALA A 54 9.41 -6.49 18.29
N THR A 55 9.15 -7.38 19.21
CA THR A 55 7.81 -7.67 19.70
C THR A 55 7.18 -6.34 20.09
N ASN A 56 5.92 -6.16 19.85
CA ASN A 56 5.10 -4.96 20.14
C ASN A 56 5.35 -4.33 21.53
N ASN A 57 6.10 -4.96 22.41
CA ASN A 57 6.47 -4.46 23.74
C ASN A 57 7.48 -3.29 23.72
N GLU A 58 8.31 -3.13 22.69
CA GLU A 58 9.17 -1.93 22.58
C GLU A 58 8.43 -0.76 21.91
N LEU A 59 7.39 -1.05 21.13
CA LEU A 59 6.50 -0.04 20.55
C LEU A 59 5.44 0.48 21.56
N GLU A 60 5.02 -0.34 22.53
CA GLU A 60 4.17 0.12 23.65
C GLU A 60 4.91 1.14 24.54
N ALA A 61 6.24 1.07 24.64
CA ALA A 61 7.03 2.06 25.36
C ALA A 61 7.14 3.41 24.63
N ALA A 62 7.01 3.45 23.31
CA ALA A 62 6.98 4.69 22.53
C ALA A 62 5.60 5.32 22.50
N ASP A 63 4.52 4.54 22.54
CA ASP A 63 3.15 5.05 22.68
C ASP A 63 2.88 5.65 24.09
N ALA A 64 3.63 5.23 25.12
CA ALA A 64 3.51 5.78 26.48
C ALA A 64 4.01 7.22 26.64
N LEU A 65 4.76 7.76 25.66
CA LEU A 65 5.24 9.15 25.65
C LEU A 65 4.26 10.16 25.04
N GLY A 66 3.14 9.69 24.48
CA GLY A 66 2.06 10.54 23.93
C GLY A 66 0.92 10.86 24.90
N ALA A 67 0.89 10.25 26.08
CA ALA A 67 -0.17 10.44 27.06
C ALA A 67 0.31 11.31 28.24
N VAL A 68 0.38 12.62 28.04
CA VAL A 68 0.48 13.58 29.16
C VAL A 68 -0.81 14.41 29.22
N VAL A 69 -1.46 14.25 30.39
CA VAL A 69 -2.41 15.13 31.08
C VAL A 69 -3.91 15.01 30.73
N MET A 70 -4.66 14.36 31.58
CA MET A 70 -5.47 15.00 32.64
C MET A 70 -6.08 13.95 33.56
N GLY A 71 -6.00 14.29 34.83
CA GLY A 71 -6.16 13.54 36.02
C GLY A 71 -7.50 12.88 36.37
N GLY A 72 -7.37 11.99 37.34
CA GLY A 72 -8.31 11.78 38.43
C GLY A 72 -9.19 10.55 38.36
N GLY A 73 -8.94 9.58 39.25
CA GLY A 73 -9.99 8.68 39.73
C GLY A 73 -9.64 7.19 39.76
N VAL A 74 -9.06 6.76 40.88
CA VAL A 74 -8.90 5.37 41.31
C VAL A 74 -10.25 4.72 41.53
N LEU A 75 -10.50 3.51 41.03
CA LEU A 75 -11.13 2.41 41.79
C LEU A 75 -10.92 1.07 41.10
N GLY A 76 -10.45 0.10 41.84
CA GLY A 76 -10.09 -1.22 41.39
C GLY A 76 -11.26 -2.18 41.22
N ALA A 77 -11.07 -3.21 40.42
CA ALA A 77 -11.72 -4.51 40.57
C ALA A 77 -10.84 -5.63 39.98
N LYS A 78 -10.55 -6.61 40.82
CA LYS A 78 -9.94 -7.91 40.49
C LYS A 78 -10.95 -8.78 39.75
N GLY A 79 -10.50 -9.54 38.76
CA GLY A 79 -11.33 -10.58 38.14
C GLY A 79 -10.59 -11.40 37.10
N SER A 80 -10.07 -12.55 37.55
CA SER A 80 -9.90 -13.87 36.88
C SER A 80 -9.62 -13.97 35.39
N GLY A 81 -8.49 -14.62 35.07
CA GLY A 81 -8.02 -14.97 33.76
C GLY A 81 -8.91 -15.96 33.00
N VAL A 82 -9.03 -15.69 31.74
CA VAL A 82 -9.33 -16.70 30.70
C VAL A 82 -8.21 -16.62 29.67
N ARG A 83 -7.40 -17.68 29.58
CA ARG A 83 -6.42 -17.86 28.53
C ARG A 83 -7.16 -18.21 27.24
N ALA A 84 -7.21 -17.31 26.29
CA ALA A 84 -7.53 -17.63 24.91
C ALA A 84 -6.28 -18.25 24.28
N ALA A 85 -6.32 -19.52 23.96
CA ALA A 85 -5.27 -20.19 23.19
C ALA A 85 -5.44 -19.79 21.72
N VAL A 86 -4.56 -18.90 21.25
CA VAL A 86 -4.36 -18.68 19.82
C VAL A 86 -3.57 -19.88 19.31
N VAL A 87 -4.23 -20.78 18.59
CA VAL A 87 -3.56 -21.84 17.83
C VAL A 87 -3.04 -21.20 16.53
N SER A 88 -1.87 -20.60 16.62
CA SER A 88 -1.05 -20.31 15.45
C SER A 88 -0.26 -21.59 15.13
N GLY A 89 -0.77 -22.39 14.19
CA GLY A 89 0.02 -23.46 13.60
C GLY A 89 1.25 -22.86 12.89
N PRO A 90 2.45 -23.47 13.00
CA PRO A 90 3.60 -23.02 12.25
C PRO A 90 3.28 -23.16 10.76
N LEU A 91 3.40 -22.06 10.02
CA LEU A 91 3.45 -22.11 8.56
C LEU A 91 4.55 -23.09 8.15
N PRO A 92 4.34 -23.95 7.12
CA PRO A 92 5.35 -24.88 6.68
C PRO A 92 6.65 -24.12 6.40
N ALA A 93 7.77 -24.65 6.93
CA ALA A 93 9.08 -24.11 6.67
C ALA A 93 9.29 -24.05 5.15
N THR A 94 9.28 -22.86 4.57
CA THR A 94 9.61 -22.63 3.18
C THR A 94 11.05 -23.10 2.97
N PRO A 95 11.37 -23.86 1.91
CA PRO A 95 12.75 -24.20 1.62
C PRO A 95 13.57 -22.93 1.58
N ALA A 96 14.76 -22.95 2.17
CA ALA A 96 15.63 -21.78 2.28
C ALA A 96 15.82 -21.14 0.90
N THR A 97 15.10 -20.05 0.67
CA THR A 97 15.15 -19.32 -0.59
C THR A 97 16.49 -18.59 -0.62
N GLU A 98 17.32 -18.87 -1.61
CA GLU A 98 18.65 -18.25 -1.72
C GLU A 98 18.52 -16.78 -2.16
N HIS A 99 18.36 -15.90 -1.17
CA HIS A 99 18.36 -14.45 -1.42
C HIS A 99 19.77 -13.98 -1.80
N ILE A 100 19.86 -12.98 -2.67
CA ILE A 100 21.10 -12.42 -3.19
C ILE A 100 21.24 -10.97 -2.73
N ALA A 101 22.40 -10.60 -2.20
CA ALA A 101 22.74 -9.20 -1.93
C ALA A 101 23.71 -8.67 -3.01
N ARG A 102 23.51 -7.43 -3.41
CA ARG A 102 24.37 -6.68 -4.34
C ARG A 102 24.57 -5.26 -3.82
N VAL A 103 25.79 -4.91 -3.52
CA VAL A 103 26.16 -3.54 -3.08
C VAL A 103 26.34 -2.68 -4.32
N ALA A 104 25.56 -1.59 -4.44
CA ALA A 104 25.70 -0.65 -5.54
C ALA A 104 25.18 0.75 -5.16
N ASP A 105 25.93 1.78 -5.57
CA ASP A 105 25.44 3.16 -5.60
C ASP A 105 24.73 3.40 -6.95
N LEU A 106 23.42 3.56 -6.90
CA LEU A 106 22.59 3.76 -8.09
C LEU A 106 22.70 5.18 -8.68
N THR A 107 23.49 6.07 -8.10
CA THR A 107 23.88 7.33 -8.74
C THR A 107 25.01 7.13 -9.75
N ASP A 108 25.73 6.01 -9.66
CA ASP A 108 26.82 5.62 -10.53
C ASP A 108 26.35 4.69 -11.66
N PRO A 109 26.41 5.14 -12.93
CA PRO A 109 25.97 4.33 -14.07
C PRO A 109 26.79 3.03 -14.25
N ASP A 110 28.08 3.02 -13.91
CA ASP A 110 28.93 1.85 -14.09
C ASP A 110 28.56 0.75 -13.08
N GLN A 111 28.26 1.12 -11.84
CA GLN A 111 27.76 0.18 -10.85
C GLN A 111 26.37 -0.36 -11.23
N ILE A 112 25.48 0.47 -11.83
CA ILE A 112 24.21 -0.02 -12.36
C ILE A 112 24.43 -1.05 -13.47
N ASN A 113 25.35 -0.79 -14.40
CA ASN A 113 25.64 -1.72 -15.49
C ASN A 113 26.23 -3.04 -14.98
N ALA A 114 27.10 -3.00 -13.99
CA ALA A 114 27.70 -4.17 -13.34
C ALA A 114 26.64 -5.06 -12.63
N LEU A 115 25.47 -4.51 -12.25
CA LEU A 115 24.39 -5.33 -11.69
C LEU A 115 23.85 -6.37 -12.67
N ALA A 116 24.06 -6.18 -13.98
CA ALA A 116 23.60 -7.14 -14.99
C ALA A 116 24.46 -8.42 -15.03
N ASP A 117 25.68 -8.36 -14.47
CA ASP A 117 26.58 -9.52 -14.39
C ASP A 117 25.99 -10.52 -13.37
N ASP A 118 25.91 -11.79 -13.80
CA ASP A 118 25.36 -12.88 -12.98
C ASP A 118 23.96 -12.66 -12.41
N MET A 119 23.17 -11.74 -13.00
CA MET A 119 21.79 -11.49 -12.58
C MET A 119 20.91 -12.66 -13.03
N PRO A 120 20.15 -13.31 -12.11
CA PRO A 120 19.17 -14.32 -12.49
C PRO A 120 18.02 -13.70 -13.31
N PRO A 121 17.19 -14.51 -14.00
CA PRO A 121 15.95 -14.02 -14.57
C PRO A 121 15.07 -13.32 -13.50
N LEU A 122 14.52 -12.18 -13.86
CA LEU A 122 13.76 -11.31 -12.95
C LEU A 122 12.27 -11.27 -13.34
N ASP A 123 11.42 -11.59 -12.41
CA ASP A 123 9.97 -11.49 -12.55
C ASP A 123 9.44 -10.11 -12.18
N ALA A 124 10.15 -9.40 -11.30
CA ALA A 124 9.81 -8.01 -10.96
C ALA A 124 11.05 -7.20 -10.57
N ILE A 125 10.98 -5.88 -10.80
CA ILE A 125 11.90 -4.87 -10.29
C ILE A 125 11.11 -3.87 -9.46
N ILE A 126 11.48 -3.66 -8.21
CA ILE A 126 10.95 -2.62 -7.34
C ILE A 126 12.03 -1.55 -7.16
N ASN A 127 11.84 -0.41 -7.82
CA ASN A 127 12.70 0.76 -7.68
C ASN A 127 12.24 1.57 -6.46
N ASN A 128 12.72 1.16 -5.27
CA ASN A 128 12.40 1.80 -4.00
C ASN A 128 13.51 2.76 -3.52
N ALA A 129 14.76 2.54 -3.93
CA ALA A 129 15.85 3.44 -3.57
C ALA A 129 15.51 4.90 -3.90
N GLY A 130 15.76 5.79 -2.96
CA GLY A 130 15.49 7.21 -3.14
C GLY A 130 16.06 8.03 -1.99
N MET A 131 16.21 9.33 -2.23
CA MET A 131 16.65 10.29 -1.22
C MET A 131 15.80 11.56 -1.28
N THR A 132 15.83 12.31 -0.19
CA THR A 132 15.29 13.68 -0.12
C THR A 132 16.41 14.66 0.14
N ASP A 133 16.19 15.92 -0.21
CA ASP A 133 17.09 16.98 0.22
C ASP A 133 16.95 17.26 1.72
N ALA A 134 18.09 17.33 2.39
CA ALA A 134 18.18 17.61 3.82
C ALA A 134 18.69 19.05 4.11
N SER A 135 19.05 19.85 3.11
CA SER A 135 19.64 21.18 3.28
C SER A 135 18.62 22.19 3.85
N ASN A 136 17.34 22.02 3.50
CA ASN A 136 16.26 22.95 3.80
C ASN A 136 16.51 24.36 3.22
N LEU A 137 17.26 24.43 2.09
CA LEU A 137 17.52 25.65 1.36
C LEU A 137 16.47 25.91 0.29
N PRO A 138 16.22 27.16 -0.08
CA PRO A 138 15.50 27.49 -1.31
C PRO A 138 16.14 26.80 -2.51
N VAL A 139 15.34 26.41 -3.50
CA VAL A 139 15.79 25.67 -4.68
C VAL A 139 16.96 26.41 -5.40
N VAL A 140 16.87 27.74 -5.47
CA VAL A 140 17.86 28.59 -6.16
C VAL A 140 19.19 28.72 -5.43
N GLU A 141 19.24 28.29 -4.18
CA GLU A 141 20.44 28.32 -3.32
C GLU A 141 21.11 26.94 -3.19
N GLN A 142 20.51 25.91 -3.78
CA GLN A 142 21.08 24.56 -3.71
C GLN A 142 22.32 24.43 -4.59
N ALA A 143 23.29 23.66 -4.11
CA ALA A 143 24.44 23.31 -4.91
C ALA A 143 24.05 22.38 -6.08
N ASP A 144 24.62 22.65 -7.26
CA ASP A 144 24.35 21.85 -8.48
C ASP A 144 24.62 20.36 -8.28
N LEU A 145 25.63 20.00 -7.49
CA LEU A 145 25.96 18.59 -7.19
C LEU A 145 24.86 17.90 -6.38
N ASP A 146 24.27 18.56 -5.39
CA ASP A 146 23.20 17.99 -4.57
C ASP A 146 21.91 17.85 -5.40
N TRP A 147 21.63 18.87 -6.23
CA TRP A 147 20.53 18.83 -7.18
C TRP A 147 20.68 17.65 -8.15
N GLN A 148 21.85 17.51 -8.79
CA GLN A 148 22.12 16.45 -9.75
C GLN A 148 22.04 15.06 -9.10
N ARG A 149 22.61 14.90 -7.92
CA ARG A 149 22.59 13.63 -7.18
C ARG A 149 21.17 13.16 -6.87
N LEU A 150 20.28 14.09 -6.49
CA LEU A 150 18.85 13.80 -6.30
C LEU A 150 18.19 13.31 -7.60
N LEU A 151 18.46 13.96 -8.72
CA LEU A 151 17.94 13.55 -10.03
C LEU A 151 18.51 12.19 -10.44
N ASP A 152 19.81 11.99 -10.26
CA ASP A 152 20.46 10.72 -10.65
C ASP A 152 19.85 9.52 -9.94
N LEU A 153 19.61 9.61 -8.62
CA LEU A 153 19.00 8.52 -7.88
C LEU A 153 17.50 8.40 -8.14
N ASN A 154 16.73 9.50 -7.95
CA ASN A 154 15.28 9.43 -7.90
C ASN A 154 14.62 9.33 -9.28
N LEU A 155 15.26 9.84 -10.33
CA LEU A 155 14.67 9.96 -11.67
C LEU A 155 15.43 9.16 -12.74
N HIS A 156 16.76 9.21 -12.72
CA HIS A 156 17.57 8.62 -13.78
C HIS A 156 17.97 7.15 -13.50
N ALA A 157 18.12 6.76 -12.24
CA ALA A 157 18.46 5.38 -11.89
C ALA A 157 17.42 4.34 -12.35
N PRO A 158 16.09 4.51 -12.15
CA PRO A 158 15.11 3.53 -12.59
C PRO A 158 15.17 3.15 -14.08
N PRO A 159 15.21 4.11 -15.04
CA PRO A 159 15.32 3.77 -16.46
C PRO A 159 16.71 3.24 -16.84
N ARG A 160 17.79 3.67 -16.15
CA ARG A 160 19.13 3.11 -16.36
C ARG A 160 19.17 1.63 -15.93
N LEU A 161 18.61 1.32 -14.77
CA LEU A 161 18.52 -0.04 -14.24
C LEU A 161 17.67 -0.93 -15.16
N LEU A 162 16.51 -0.47 -15.59
CA LEU A 162 15.68 -1.20 -16.54
C LEU A 162 16.43 -1.51 -17.84
N ARG A 163 17.19 -0.55 -18.37
CA ARG A 163 18.01 -0.74 -19.60
C ARG A 163 19.11 -1.76 -19.37
N ALA A 164 19.83 -1.69 -18.26
CA ALA A 164 20.89 -2.64 -17.93
C ALA A 164 20.35 -4.07 -17.78
N LEU A 165 19.18 -4.23 -17.19
CA LEU A 165 18.59 -5.53 -16.85
C LEU A 165 17.56 -6.05 -17.85
N GLN A 166 17.30 -5.34 -18.96
CA GLN A 166 16.24 -5.73 -19.91
C GLN A 166 16.37 -7.15 -20.45
N GLY A 167 17.60 -7.66 -20.64
CA GLY A 167 17.86 -9.02 -21.09
C GLY A 167 17.67 -10.11 -20.01
N ARG A 168 17.37 -9.70 -18.79
CA ARG A 168 17.13 -10.59 -17.64
C ARG A 168 15.65 -10.65 -17.24
N LEU A 169 14.78 -9.85 -17.88
CA LEU A 169 13.36 -9.81 -17.56
C LEU A 169 12.64 -11.03 -18.11
N THR A 170 11.81 -11.66 -17.30
CA THR A 170 10.86 -12.68 -17.76
C THR A 170 9.69 -12.05 -18.55
N PRO A 171 8.94 -12.80 -19.35
CA PRO A 171 7.75 -12.28 -20.01
C PRO A 171 6.76 -11.69 -19.01
N HIS A 172 6.22 -10.51 -19.33
CA HIS A 172 5.31 -9.76 -18.47
C HIS A 172 5.89 -9.35 -17.10
N ALA A 173 7.21 -9.20 -17.02
CA ALA A 173 7.87 -8.74 -15.79
C ALA A 173 7.26 -7.43 -15.28
N ARG A 174 7.18 -7.29 -13.96
CA ARG A 174 6.58 -6.14 -13.29
C ARG A 174 7.64 -5.14 -12.90
N ILE A 175 7.39 -3.87 -13.24
CA ILE A 175 8.25 -2.74 -12.87
C ILE A 175 7.46 -1.83 -11.94
N VAL A 176 7.87 -1.75 -10.69
CA VAL A 176 7.21 -0.92 -9.67
C VAL A 176 8.15 0.20 -9.26
N ASN A 177 7.74 1.44 -9.52
CA ASN A 177 8.51 2.61 -9.13
C ASN A 177 7.90 3.26 -7.87
N VAL A 178 8.74 3.56 -6.88
CA VAL A 178 8.32 4.26 -5.66
C VAL A 178 8.57 5.77 -5.83
N ALA A 179 7.48 6.48 -6.10
CA ALA A 179 7.49 7.94 -6.16
C ALA A 179 7.28 8.56 -4.75
N SER A 180 6.33 9.47 -4.61
CA SER A 180 5.94 10.11 -3.35
C SER A 180 4.70 10.96 -3.56
N GLY A 181 3.94 11.26 -2.52
CA GLY A 181 2.98 12.35 -2.50
C GLY A 181 3.58 13.71 -2.88
N ALA A 182 4.89 13.89 -2.66
CA ALA A 182 5.65 15.06 -3.11
C ALA A 182 5.72 15.22 -4.64
N GLY A 183 5.47 14.16 -5.40
CA GLY A 183 5.34 14.22 -6.86
C GLY A 183 3.95 14.68 -7.32
N LEU A 184 2.96 14.74 -6.42
CA LEU A 184 1.60 15.19 -6.67
C LEU A 184 1.38 16.62 -6.17
N HIS A 185 2.03 16.97 -5.07
CA HIS A 185 1.94 18.29 -4.43
C HIS A 185 3.36 18.77 -4.10
N ALA A 186 3.68 19.99 -4.50
CA ALA A 186 5.01 20.55 -4.29
C ALA A 186 5.31 20.71 -2.79
N ILE A 187 6.50 20.27 -2.38
CA ILE A 187 7.03 20.50 -1.03
C ILE A 187 8.17 21.50 -1.14
N PRO A 188 8.05 22.71 -0.56
CA PRO A 188 9.11 23.69 -0.59
C PRO A 188 10.33 23.26 0.21
N MET A 189 11.48 23.82 -0.07
CA MET A 189 12.73 23.62 0.67
C MET A 189 13.22 22.14 0.67
N ARG A 190 12.94 21.43 -0.44
CA ARG A 190 13.34 20.02 -0.65
C ARG A 190 14.04 19.79 -1.99
N GLY A 191 14.58 20.85 -2.59
CA GLY A 191 15.35 20.79 -3.80
C GLY A 191 14.68 20.09 -4.97
N ALA A 192 15.42 19.25 -5.65
CA ALA A 192 14.93 18.44 -6.76
C ALA A 192 13.97 17.32 -6.35
N TYR A 193 13.61 17.18 -5.06
CA TYR A 193 12.80 16.05 -4.60
C TYR A 193 11.42 15.99 -5.27
N SER A 194 10.62 17.05 -5.13
CA SER A 194 9.29 17.10 -5.79
C SER A 194 9.37 17.01 -7.32
N PRO A 195 10.27 17.75 -8.01
CA PRO A 195 10.48 17.60 -9.46
C PRO A 195 10.86 16.17 -9.86
N SER A 196 11.80 15.52 -9.15
CA SER A 196 12.22 14.14 -9.46
C SER A 196 11.09 13.13 -9.31
N LYS A 197 10.28 13.24 -8.25
CA LYS A 197 9.16 12.32 -8.00
C LYS A 197 7.99 12.54 -8.98
N ALA A 198 7.72 13.78 -9.38
CA ALA A 198 6.76 14.08 -10.46
C ALA A 198 7.24 13.51 -11.80
N GLY A 199 8.53 13.70 -12.13
CA GLY A 199 9.15 13.13 -13.32
C GLY A 199 9.06 11.59 -13.34
N LEU A 200 9.32 10.93 -12.23
CA LEU A 200 9.23 9.47 -12.11
C LEU A 200 7.79 8.95 -12.32
N ILE A 201 6.77 9.65 -11.83
CA ILE A 201 5.36 9.31 -12.09
C ILE A 201 5.08 9.37 -13.60
N ALA A 202 5.41 10.47 -14.24
CA ALA A 202 5.20 10.67 -15.68
C ALA A 202 5.97 9.64 -16.53
N GLN A 203 7.23 9.37 -16.16
CA GLN A 203 8.09 8.40 -16.83
C GLN A 203 7.52 6.97 -16.70
N THR A 204 6.99 6.59 -15.52
CA THR A 204 6.36 5.29 -15.29
C THR A 204 5.14 5.11 -16.18
N GLN A 205 4.27 6.11 -16.26
CA GLN A 205 3.08 6.08 -17.12
C GLN A 205 3.44 6.04 -18.62
N ALA A 206 4.48 6.76 -19.03
CA ALA A 206 4.98 6.70 -20.39
C ALA A 206 5.58 5.33 -20.73
N LEU A 207 6.35 4.73 -19.82
CA LEU A 207 6.92 3.40 -19.97
C LEU A 207 5.83 2.33 -20.11
N ALA A 208 4.76 2.40 -19.32
CA ALA A 208 3.64 1.45 -19.44
C ALA A 208 2.96 1.48 -20.81
N ARG A 209 2.91 2.66 -21.45
CA ARG A 209 2.38 2.79 -22.82
C ARG A 209 3.37 2.30 -23.86
N ALA A 210 4.65 2.59 -23.68
CA ALA A 210 5.72 2.20 -24.63
C ALA A 210 6.08 0.72 -24.59
N ARG A 211 5.87 0.05 -23.43
CA ARG A 211 6.23 -1.35 -23.20
C ARG A 211 5.01 -2.14 -22.69
N PRO A 212 4.02 -2.43 -23.56
CA PRO A 212 2.83 -3.22 -23.19
C PRO A 212 3.15 -4.68 -22.85
N ASP A 213 4.34 -5.15 -23.19
CA ASP A 213 4.91 -6.44 -22.79
C ASP A 213 5.29 -6.49 -21.30
N LEU A 214 5.43 -5.35 -20.64
CA LEU A 214 5.70 -5.23 -19.21
C LEU A 214 4.43 -4.81 -18.43
N ARG A 215 4.44 -5.04 -17.13
CA ARG A 215 3.43 -4.51 -16.20
C ARG A 215 4.09 -3.43 -15.35
N VAL A 216 3.74 -2.18 -15.59
CA VAL A 216 4.47 -1.02 -15.03
C VAL A 216 3.53 -0.19 -14.18
N SER A 217 3.86 0.03 -12.92
CA SER A 217 3.04 0.81 -11.98
C SER A 217 3.89 1.73 -11.10
N VAL A 218 3.26 2.74 -10.52
CA VAL A 218 3.91 3.65 -9.57
C VAL A 218 3.16 3.70 -8.25
N LEU A 219 3.89 3.50 -7.15
CA LEU A 219 3.42 3.73 -5.80
C LEU A 219 3.80 5.14 -5.35
N CYS A 220 2.85 5.88 -4.79
CA CYS A 220 3.06 7.18 -4.15
C CYS A 220 2.78 7.06 -2.64
N PRO A 221 3.80 6.84 -1.82
CA PRO A 221 3.67 6.87 -0.37
C PRO A 221 3.32 8.27 0.14
N GLY A 222 2.55 8.32 1.25
CA GLY A 222 2.45 9.48 2.10
C GLY A 222 3.59 9.56 3.12
N PHE A 223 3.30 10.06 4.32
CA PHE A 223 4.23 10.01 5.45
C PHE A 223 4.28 8.61 6.04
N VAL A 224 5.47 8.02 6.06
CA VAL A 224 5.74 6.65 6.55
C VAL A 224 6.72 6.73 7.70
N GLN A 225 6.41 6.10 8.82
CA GLN A 225 7.28 6.04 9.98
C GLN A 225 8.48 5.13 9.67
N THR A 226 9.60 5.74 9.33
CA THR A 226 10.87 5.11 9.00
C THR A 226 11.96 5.79 9.80
N GLU A 227 13.13 5.17 9.89
CA GLU A 227 14.29 5.74 10.55
C GLU A 227 14.64 7.15 10.02
N LEU A 228 14.40 7.40 8.72
CA LEU A 228 14.55 8.71 8.11
C LEU A 228 13.56 9.73 8.70
N VAL A 229 12.29 9.35 8.81
CA VAL A 229 11.23 10.23 9.36
C VAL A 229 11.44 10.44 10.85
N ASP A 230 11.82 9.41 11.60
CA ASP A 230 12.14 9.53 13.03
C ASP A 230 13.34 10.47 13.25
N GLY A 231 14.36 10.40 12.41
CA GLY A 231 15.49 11.34 12.42
C GLY A 231 15.06 12.80 12.11
N LEU A 232 14.10 13.00 11.20
CA LEU A 232 13.54 14.32 10.91
C LEU A 232 12.71 14.86 12.09
N ILE A 233 11.97 14.01 12.78
CA ILE A 233 11.21 14.36 13.99
C ILE A 233 12.19 14.70 15.12
N ALA A 234 13.17 13.84 15.39
CA ALA A 234 14.16 14.07 16.45
C ALA A 234 14.98 15.36 16.24
N SER A 235 15.26 15.72 14.99
CA SER A 235 15.95 16.96 14.63
C SER A 235 15.04 18.21 14.58
N GLY A 236 13.73 18.08 14.89
CA GLY A 236 12.77 19.16 14.83
C GLY A 236 12.41 19.64 13.41
N ARG A 237 12.85 18.92 12.37
CA ARG A 237 12.59 19.26 10.96
C ARG A 237 11.22 18.82 10.48
N LEU A 238 10.62 17.85 11.14
CA LEU A 238 9.26 17.38 10.91
C LEU A 238 8.49 17.42 12.24
N ASP A 239 7.42 18.18 12.26
CA ASP A 239 6.45 18.16 13.36
C ASP A 239 5.41 17.06 13.06
N PRO A 240 5.38 15.96 13.84
CA PRO A 240 4.48 14.85 13.60
C PRO A 240 3.00 15.26 13.73
N VAL A 241 2.66 16.20 14.59
CA VAL A 241 1.29 16.70 14.75
C VAL A 241 0.85 17.44 13.48
N ARG A 242 1.71 18.28 12.93
CA ARG A 242 1.44 18.98 11.66
C ARG A 242 1.39 18.03 10.46
N ALA A 243 2.18 16.95 10.48
CA ALA A 243 2.12 15.92 9.45
C ALA A 243 0.78 15.17 9.50
N VAL A 244 0.39 14.69 10.68
CA VAL A 244 -0.86 13.96 10.93
C VAL A 244 -2.08 14.84 10.62
N ALA A 245 -2.03 16.14 10.94
CA ALA A 245 -3.11 17.07 10.64
C ALA A 245 -3.53 17.14 9.16
N LYS A 246 -2.69 16.64 8.24
CA LYS A 246 -2.97 16.58 6.79
C LYS A 246 -3.42 15.20 6.31
N ILE A 247 -3.56 14.25 7.21
CA ILE A 247 -3.86 12.86 6.89
C ILE A 247 -5.25 12.49 7.43
N PRO A 248 -6.25 12.26 6.59
CA PRO A 248 -7.60 11.86 7.01
C PRO A 248 -7.63 10.66 7.96
N LEU A 249 -6.76 9.66 7.76
CA LEU A 249 -6.65 8.52 8.67
C LEU A 249 -6.00 8.86 10.03
N GLY A 250 -5.54 10.10 10.26
CA GLY A 250 -5.05 10.60 11.54
C GLY A 250 -3.78 9.93 12.07
N ARG A 251 -2.95 9.35 11.21
CA ARG A 251 -1.70 8.69 11.59
C ARG A 251 -0.69 8.64 10.43
N LEU A 252 0.55 8.34 10.75
CA LEU A 252 1.55 7.97 9.75
C LEU A 252 1.32 6.51 9.30
N ALA A 253 1.82 6.17 8.10
CA ALA A 253 1.87 4.78 7.65
C ALA A 253 2.96 4.02 8.39
N ARG A 254 2.77 2.71 8.54
CA ARG A 254 3.84 1.79 8.91
C ARG A 254 4.56 1.29 7.65
N PRO A 255 5.88 1.02 7.69
CA PRO A 255 6.60 0.46 6.54
C PRO A 255 5.96 -0.81 5.96
N GLU A 256 5.37 -1.66 6.82
CA GLU A 256 4.70 -2.90 6.44
C GLU A 256 3.47 -2.67 5.54
N GLU A 257 2.75 -1.56 5.73
CA GLU A 257 1.59 -1.21 4.89
C GLU A 257 2.03 -0.87 3.46
N LEU A 258 3.17 -0.21 3.31
CA LEU A 258 3.78 0.07 2.00
C LEU A 258 4.38 -1.20 1.40
N ALA A 259 4.99 -2.06 2.22
CA ALA A 259 5.52 -3.36 1.80
C ALA A 259 4.42 -4.27 1.24
N CYS A 260 3.22 -4.29 1.85
CA CYS A 260 2.06 -5.02 1.33
C CYS A 260 1.63 -4.50 -0.05
N ALA A 261 1.58 -3.18 -0.23
CA ALA A 261 1.23 -2.57 -1.51
C ALA A 261 2.30 -2.84 -2.58
N LEU A 262 3.59 -2.77 -2.22
CA LEU A 262 4.69 -3.07 -3.14
C LEU A 262 4.72 -4.55 -3.54
N ALA A 263 4.52 -5.47 -2.60
CA ALA A 263 4.43 -6.89 -2.89
C ALA A 263 3.24 -7.21 -3.80
N PHE A 264 2.09 -6.59 -3.57
CA PHE A 264 0.93 -6.71 -4.45
C PHE A 264 1.23 -6.18 -5.86
N LEU A 265 1.79 -4.96 -5.98
CA LEU A 265 2.14 -4.38 -7.29
C LEU A 265 3.21 -5.18 -8.04
N ALA A 266 4.09 -5.88 -7.32
CA ALA A 266 5.09 -6.78 -7.88
C ALA A 266 4.53 -8.19 -8.19
N SER A 267 3.28 -8.48 -7.90
CA SER A 267 2.63 -9.76 -8.21
C SER A 267 1.90 -9.72 -9.56
N PRO A 268 1.60 -10.88 -10.18
CA PRO A 268 0.76 -10.96 -11.38
C PRO A 268 -0.64 -10.39 -11.18
N ASP A 269 -1.18 -10.43 -9.97
CA ASP A 269 -2.53 -9.99 -9.59
C ASP A 269 -2.73 -8.48 -9.78
N ALA A 270 -1.64 -7.70 -9.83
CA ALA A 270 -1.68 -6.28 -10.09
C ALA A 270 -1.70 -5.91 -11.59
N ALA A 271 -1.75 -6.89 -12.49
CA ALA A 271 -1.76 -6.64 -13.94
C ALA A 271 -2.81 -5.61 -14.39
N PRO A 272 -4.05 -5.57 -13.83
CA PRO A 272 -5.05 -4.56 -14.16
C PRO A 272 -4.63 -3.12 -13.86
N LEU A 273 -3.66 -2.92 -12.97
CA LEU A 273 -3.14 -1.60 -12.57
C LEU A 273 -1.94 -1.13 -13.41
N SER A 274 -1.56 -1.84 -14.48
CA SER A 274 -0.45 -1.39 -15.33
C SER A 274 -0.72 0.00 -15.93
N GLY A 275 0.20 0.94 -15.74
CA GLY A 275 0.06 2.36 -16.10
C GLY A 275 -0.63 3.20 -15.03
N SER A 276 -1.14 2.59 -13.97
CA SER A 276 -1.83 3.29 -12.89
C SER A 276 -0.87 3.80 -11.81
N ARG A 277 -1.36 4.82 -11.10
CA ARG A 277 -0.76 5.36 -9.88
C ARG A 277 -1.56 4.89 -8.69
N LEU A 278 -0.89 4.32 -7.71
CA LEU A 278 -1.45 3.93 -6.43
C LEU A 278 -0.93 4.86 -5.33
N SER A 279 -1.78 5.72 -4.77
CA SER A 279 -1.41 6.57 -3.63
C SER A 279 -1.80 5.89 -2.33
N VAL A 280 -0.79 5.45 -1.57
CA VAL A 280 -0.94 4.82 -0.25
C VAL A 280 -0.48 5.82 0.80
N ASP A 281 -1.37 6.75 1.16
CA ASP A 281 -1.03 7.99 1.83
C ASP A 281 -2.03 8.42 2.92
N GLY A 282 -2.93 7.54 3.31
CA GLY A 282 -3.93 7.81 4.35
C GLY A 282 -4.99 8.84 3.94
N GLY A 283 -5.10 9.12 2.63
CA GLY A 283 -6.02 10.12 2.07
C GLY A 283 -5.43 11.51 1.95
N SER A 284 -4.14 11.72 2.25
CA SER A 284 -3.52 13.05 2.19
C SER A 284 -3.50 13.66 0.78
N SER A 285 -3.44 12.84 -0.28
CA SER A 285 -3.46 13.32 -1.67
C SER A 285 -4.83 13.78 -2.16
N VAL A 286 -5.91 13.35 -1.51
CA VAL A 286 -7.28 13.75 -1.88
C VAL A 286 -7.84 14.82 -0.95
N PHE A 287 -7.16 15.11 0.15
CA PHE A 287 -7.59 16.12 1.12
C PHE A 287 -7.20 17.54 0.68
N GLY A 288 -8.19 18.42 0.63
CA GLY A 288 -8.01 19.82 0.19
C GLY A 288 -7.49 20.79 1.25
N GLY A 289 -7.16 20.33 2.47
CA GLY A 289 -6.58 21.17 3.52
C GLY A 289 -7.58 22.08 4.24
N SER A 290 -8.88 21.82 4.15
CA SER A 290 -9.94 22.67 4.76
C SER A 290 -10.01 22.60 6.28
N GLN A 291 -9.44 21.57 6.89
CA GLN A 291 -9.41 21.35 8.35
C GLN A 291 -8.16 20.60 8.77
N ALA A 292 -7.85 20.59 10.06
CA ALA A 292 -6.79 19.77 10.61
C ALA A 292 -7.39 18.48 11.22
N TYR A 293 -6.72 17.35 10.99
CA TYR A 293 -7.08 16.07 11.61
C TYR A 293 -6.35 15.89 12.94
N ALA A 294 -7.07 15.37 13.94
CA ALA A 294 -6.45 14.90 15.17
C ALA A 294 -5.84 13.49 14.97
N PRO A 295 -4.84 13.12 15.79
CA PRO A 295 -4.37 11.74 15.83
C PRO A 295 -5.52 10.77 16.09
N ASN A 296 -5.56 9.67 15.31
CA ASN A 296 -6.60 8.66 15.44
C ASN A 296 -6.25 7.71 16.59
N ALA A 297 -7.20 7.49 17.50
CA ALA A 297 -7.06 6.53 18.59
C ALA A 297 -7.20 5.05 18.13
N ILE A 298 -7.75 4.81 16.93
CA ILE A 298 -7.97 3.48 16.39
C ILE A 298 -6.68 3.00 15.73
N ALA A 299 -6.05 1.99 16.32
CA ALA A 299 -4.83 1.39 15.78
C ALA A 299 -5.09 0.60 14.49
N PRO A 300 -4.12 0.57 13.56
CA PRO A 300 -4.19 -0.32 12.42
C PRO A 300 -4.07 -1.78 12.86
N VAL A 301 -4.74 -2.68 12.11
CA VAL A 301 -4.60 -4.12 12.33
C VAL A 301 -3.35 -4.68 11.61
N PRO A 302 -2.90 -5.91 11.91
CA PRO A 302 -1.89 -6.60 11.10
C PRO A 302 -2.31 -6.72 9.63
N CYS A 303 -1.37 -6.56 8.70
CA CYS A 303 -1.68 -6.60 7.26
C CYS A 303 -2.17 -7.96 6.75
N ASP A 304 -1.91 -9.03 7.50
CA ASP A 304 -2.34 -10.41 7.23
C ASP A 304 -3.64 -10.79 7.95
N THR A 305 -4.30 -9.82 8.59
CA THR A 305 -5.64 -10.04 9.17
C THR A 305 -6.58 -10.58 8.10
N PRO A 306 -7.25 -11.72 8.33
CA PRO A 306 -8.18 -12.31 7.39
C PRO A 306 -9.28 -11.33 6.97
N LEU A 307 -9.71 -11.42 5.72
CA LEU A 307 -10.73 -10.55 5.16
C LEU A 307 -12.13 -11.09 5.51
N ALA A 308 -12.90 -10.33 6.28
CA ALA A 308 -14.33 -10.57 6.51
C ALA A 308 -15.13 -9.76 5.48
N LEU A 309 -15.42 -10.38 4.32
CA LEU A 309 -15.98 -9.70 3.16
C LEU A 309 -17.49 -9.91 2.99
N THR A 310 -18.18 -8.80 2.79
CA THR A 310 -19.58 -8.79 2.31
C THR A 310 -19.62 -8.17 0.92
N VAL A 311 -20.36 -8.79 -0.01
CA VAL A 311 -20.59 -8.25 -1.35
C VAL A 311 -22.05 -7.89 -1.52
N HIS A 312 -22.31 -6.66 -1.98
CA HIS A 312 -23.65 -6.18 -2.34
C HIS A 312 -23.77 -6.00 -3.85
N GLY A 313 -24.87 -6.51 -4.42
CA GLY A 313 -25.14 -6.50 -5.86
C GLY A 313 -24.71 -7.81 -6.55
N ASP A 314 -24.80 -7.84 -7.87
CA ASP A 314 -24.75 -9.07 -8.69
C ASP A 314 -23.34 -9.53 -9.07
N TRP A 315 -22.32 -9.19 -8.31
CA TRP A 315 -20.96 -9.65 -8.58
C TRP A 315 -20.69 -11.00 -7.90
N PRO A 316 -20.49 -12.09 -8.66
CA PRO A 316 -20.31 -13.41 -8.08
C PRO A 316 -19.01 -13.47 -7.26
N VAL A 317 -19.15 -13.80 -6.00
CA VAL A 317 -18.03 -14.17 -5.14
C VAL A 317 -17.60 -15.57 -5.55
N ARG A 318 -16.52 -15.72 -6.31
CA ARG A 318 -15.83 -17.00 -6.39
C ARG A 318 -14.99 -17.15 -5.12
N GLY A 319 -15.62 -17.63 -4.07
CA GLY A 319 -14.91 -18.23 -2.96
C GLY A 319 -14.42 -19.62 -3.35
N ASP A 320 -13.48 -20.18 -2.58
CA ASP A 320 -12.95 -21.55 -2.65
C ASP A 320 -14.02 -22.64 -2.39
N THR A 321 -15.24 -22.47 -2.89
CA THR A 321 -16.39 -23.32 -2.69
C THR A 321 -16.48 -24.49 -3.67
N GLN A 322 -15.41 -24.81 -4.42
CA GLN A 322 -15.40 -26.08 -5.18
C GLN A 322 -15.10 -27.33 -4.32
N ALA A 323 -14.83 -27.18 -3.03
CA ALA A 323 -14.64 -28.33 -2.12
C ALA A 323 -15.92 -28.79 -1.41
N HIS A 324 -17.02 -28.02 -1.46
CA HIS A 324 -18.21 -28.31 -0.63
C HIS A 324 -19.55 -28.51 -1.35
N GLU A 325 -19.61 -28.49 -2.68
CA GLU A 325 -20.88 -28.76 -3.39
C GLU A 325 -21.28 -30.23 -3.46
N HIS A 326 -20.40 -31.17 -3.05
CA HIS A 326 -20.74 -32.60 -3.06
C HIS A 326 -21.12 -33.19 -1.71
N GLU A 327 -21.15 -32.40 -0.61
CA GLU A 327 -21.53 -32.89 0.73
C GLU A 327 -22.79 -32.23 1.34
N ARG A 328 -23.56 -31.45 0.60
CA ARG A 328 -24.71 -30.72 1.15
C ARG A 328 -26.02 -31.53 1.32
N GLU A 329 -26.00 -32.84 1.16
CA GLU A 329 -27.24 -33.60 1.37
C GLU A 329 -27.44 -34.25 2.76
N HIS A 330 -26.43 -34.26 3.65
CA HIS A 330 -26.66 -34.81 5.00
C HIS A 330 -25.72 -34.17 6.03
N LYS A 331 -26.06 -33.04 6.60
CA LYS A 331 -25.81 -32.70 8.02
C LYS A 331 -26.37 -31.31 8.36
N HIS A 332 -27.53 -31.28 8.93
CA HIS A 332 -28.11 -30.11 9.56
C HIS A 332 -27.54 -29.92 10.98
N GLY A 333 -27.04 -28.73 11.33
CA GLY A 333 -27.25 -28.17 12.65
C GLY A 333 -26.07 -27.56 13.39
N TYR A 334 -24.80 -27.89 13.12
CA TYR A 334 -23.68 -27.42 13.97
C TYR A 334 -22.54 -26.64 13.27
N GLU A 335 -22.50 -26.60 11.94
CA GLU A 335 -21.38 -25.96 11.21
C GLU A 335 -21.62 -24.47 10.88
N HIS A 336 -22.88 -24.01 10.89
CA HIS A 336 -23.22 -22.63 10.62
C HIS A 336 -22.80 -21.62 11.70
N GLU A 337 -22.64 -22.06 12.96
CA GLU A 337 -22.21 -21.18 14.05
C GLU A 337 -20.69 -20.91 14.01
N GLN A 338 -19.88 -21.88 13.59
CA GLN A 338 -18.40 -21.70 13.52
C GLN A 338 -17.97 -20.85 12.33
N GLU A 339 -18.63 -20.94 11.17
CA GLU A 339 -18.36 -20.03 10.03
C GLU A 339 -18.76 -18.57 10.34
N HIS A 340 -19.81 -18.37 11.11
CA HIS A 340 -20.22 -17.04 11.58
C HIS A 340 -19.31 -16.48 12.69
N GLU A 341 -18.65 -17.31 13.46
CA GLU A 341 -17.74 -16.88 14.52
C GLU A 341 -16.36 -16.49 13.95
N GLN A 342 -15.83 -17.21 12.95
CA GLN A 342 -14.61 -16.82 12.22
C GLN A 342 -14.79 -15.54 11.38
N ALA A 343 -16.00 -15.26 10.92
CA ALA A 343 -16.32 -13.99 10.24
C ALA A 343 -16.31 -12.76 11.18
N ARG A 344 -16.38 -12.97 12.51
CA ARG A 344 -16.40 -11.87 13.50
C ARG A 344 -15.02 -11.30 13.82
N ASP A 345 -13.94 -12.06 13.62
CA ASP A 345 -12.58 -11.65 13.97
C ASP A 345 -11.73 -11.13 12.79
N GLY A 346 -12.28 -11.13 11.56
CA GLY A 346 -11.60 -10.64 10.37
C GLY A 346 -11.66 -9.11 10.21
N TYR A 347 -10.90 -8.59 9.22
CA TYR A 347 -10.97 -7.20 8.78
C TYR A 347 -12.29 -6.95 8.03
N PRO A 348 -13.20 -6.15 8.58
CA PRO A 348 -14.51 -5.96 7.99
C PRO A 348 -14.43 -5.15 6.69
N ALA A 349 -14.97 -5.71 5.62
CA ALA A 349 -14.94 -5.07 4.31
C ALA A 349 -16.24 -5.29 3.55
N VAL A 350 -16.63 -4.28 2.81
CA VAL A 350 -17.77 -4.32 1.89
C VAL A 350 -17.28 -4.00 0.48
N ILE A 351 -17.70 -4.81 -0.50
CA ILE A 351 -17.63 -4.46 -1.92
C ILE A 351 -19.07 -4.22 -2.38
N ASP A 352 -19.35 -3.02 -2.87
CA ASP A 352 -20.68 -2.67 -3.39
C ASP A 352 -20.59 -2.43 -4.90
N THR A 353 -21.33 -3.25 -5.65
CA THR A 353 -21.36 -3.24 -7.12
C THR A 353 -22.60 -2.54 -7.68
N THR A 354 -23.50 -2.08 -6.81
CA THR A 354 -24.79 -1.53 -7.24
C THR A 354 -24.66 -0.26 -8.08
N VAL A 355 -23.54 0.46 -7.95
CA VAL A 355 -23.25 1.65 -8.77
C VAL A 355 -23.04 1.29 -10.25
N LEU A 356 -22.63 0.05 -10.58
CA LEU A 356 -22.47 -0.39 -11.97
C LEU A 356 -23.79 -0.33 -12.76
N ALA A 357 -24.91 -0.51 -12.11
CA ALA A 357 -26.24 -0.45 -12.71
C ALA A 357 -26.77 0.99 -12.87
N SER A 358 -26.02 2.01 -12.40
CA SER A 358 -26.49 3.41 -12.51
C SER A 358 -26.46 3.89 -13.96
N PRO A 359 -27.50 4.61 -14.41
CA PRO A 359 -27.49 5.21 -15.74
C PRO A 359 -26.42 6.30 -15.85
N PRO A 360 -25.98 6.64 -17.07
CA PRO A 360 -25.18 7.84 -17.31
C PRO A 360 -25.83 9.08 -16.68
N GLY A 361 -25.07 9.89 -15.92
CA GLY A 361 -25.60 11.03 -15.16
C GLY A 361 -26.28 10.70 -13.84
N GLY A 362 -26.28 9.44 -13.42
CA GLY A 362 -26.86 8.99 -12.13
C GLY A 362 -25.84 8.46 -11.11
N ARG A 363 -24.54 8.54 -11.42
CA ARG A 363 -23.48 7.94 -10.57
C ARG A 363 -23.32 8.64 -9.23
N LEU A 364 -23.38 9.97 -9.23
CA LEU A 364 -23.28 10.75 -7.99
C LEU A 364 -24.38 10.34 -7.01
N ALA A 365 -25.62 10.23 -7.50
CA ALA A 365 -26.75 9.80 -6.68
C ALA A 365 -26.59 8.34 -6.21
N ALA A 366 -26.08 7.45 -7.07
CA ALA A 366 -25.85 6.05 -6.73
C ALA A 366 -24.74 5.92 -5.66
N VAL A 367 -23.63 6.63 -5.80
CA VAL A 367 -22.55 6.65 -4.77
C VAL A 367 -23.07 7.18 -3.45
N LEU A 368 -23.89 8.25 -3.46
CA LEU A 368 -24.51 8.79 -2.25
C LEU A 368 -25.45 7.78 -1.59
N ALA A 369 -26.25 7.04 -2.37
CA ALA A 369 -27.16 6.02 -1.85
C ALA A 369 -26.38 4.88 -1.18
N VAL A 370 -25.27 4.41 -1.79
CA VAL A 370 -24.39 3.41 -1.20
C VAL A 370 -23.72 3.95 0.08
N ALA A 371 -23.23 5.18 0.06
CA ALA A 371 -22.64 5.82 1.24
C ALA A 371 -23.63 5.91 2.40
N ARG A 372 -24.88 6.25 2.15
CA ARG A 372 -25.95 6.26 3.18
C ARG A 372 -26.26 4.87 3.73
N ARG A 373 -26.29 3.85 2.88
CA ARG A 373 -26.52 2.45 3.28
C ARG A 373 -25.43 1.94 4.22
N HIS A 374 -24.16 2.22 3.90
CA HIS A 374 -23.01 1.69 4.63
C HIS A 374 -22.41 2.70 5.62
N GLY A 375 -22.68 4.00 5.47
CA GLY A 375 -22.09 5.07 6.28
C GLY A 375 -22.61 5.15 7.72
N MET A 376 -23.86 4.73 7.95
CA MET A 376 -24.56 4.87 9.24
C MET A 376 -24.53 3.62 10.11
N GLY A 377 -24.08 2.47 9.59
CA GLY A 377 -24.03 1.20 10.32
C GLY A 377 -22.80 1.06 11.21
N GLY A 378 -23.03 0.85 12.50
CA GLY A 378 -21.99 0.78 13.52
C GLY A 378 -21.02 -0.38 13.32
N MET A 379 -19.78 -0.02 13.05
CA MET A 379 -18.58 -0.79 13.40
C MET A 379 -17.75 0.10 14.32
N ASP A 380 -18.32 0.46 15.47
CA ASP A 380 -17.72 1.37 16.42
C ASP A 380 -16.38 0.82 16.91
N GLY A 381 -15.31 1.53 16.58
CA GLY A 381 -13.97 1.27 17.11
C GLY A 381 -13.12 0.26 16.36
N LYS A 382 -13.55 -0.30 15.20
CA LYS A 382 -12.72 -1.20 14.38
C LYS A 382 -12.42 -0.60 13.00
N PRO A 383 -11.17 -0.73 12.48
CA PRO A 383 -10.89 -0.36 11.09
C PRO A 383 -11.76 -1.16 10.12
N SER A 384 -12.26 -0.50 9.07
CA SER A 384 -13.12 -1.15 8.06
C SER A 384 -12.96 -0.51 6.68
N SER A 385 -13.50 -1.15 5.64
CA SER A 385 -13.45 -0.62 4.27
C SER A 385 -14.75 -0.79 3.50
N LEU A 386 -14.99 0.18 2.61
CA LEU A 386 -15.97 0.11 1.54
C LEU A 386 -15.24 0.27 0.20
N THR A 387 -15.45 -0.67 -0.72
CA THR A 387 -14.93 -0.61 -2.09
C THR A 387 -16.11 -0.57 -3.06
N LEU A 388 -16.16 0.47 -3.87
CA LEU A 388 -17.20 0.64 -4.91
C LEU A 388 -16.68 0.15 -6.25
N LEU A 389 -17.52 -0.47 -7.07
CA LEU A 389 -17.23 -0.69 -8.47
C LEU A 389 -17.92 0.39 -9.29
N LEU A 390 -17.14 1.08 -10.12
CA LEU A 390 -17.63 2.11 -11.04
C LEU A 390 -17.45 1.65 -12.48
N PRO A 391 -18.37 1.94 -13.40
CA PRO A 391 -18.12 1.70 -14.81
C PRO A 391 -17.04 2.65 -15.33
N ARG A 392 -16.04 2.12 -16.06
CA ARG A 392 -15.04 2.93 -16.75
C ARG A 392 -15.67 3.66 -17.93
N ILE A 393 -15.31 4.92 -18.10
CA ILE A 393 -15.75 5.74 -19.21
C ILE A 393 -14.61 5.85 -20.21
N GLU A 394 -14.77 5.26 -21.38
CA GLU A 394 -13.78 5.35 -22.46
C GLU A 394 -13.91 6.67 -23.25
N GLN A 395 -15.13 7.13 -23.45
CA GLN A 395 -15.43 8.43 -24.05
C GLN A 395 -16.55 9.10 -23.25
N ALA A 396 -16.18 10.03 -22.38
CA ALA A 396 -17.17 10.77 -21.61
C ALA A 396 -17.97 11.68 -22.55
N ASP A 397 -19.30 11.42 -22.66
CA ASP A 397 -20.20 12.46 -23.15
C ASP A 397 -20.09 13.63 -22.17
N TRP A 398 -19.77 14.81 -22.68
CA TRP A 398 -19.62 16.03 -21.88
C TRP A 398 -20.81 16.29 -20.96
N LYS A 399 -22.01 15.83 -21.33
CA LYS A 399 -23.25 15.97 -20.53
C LYS A 399 -23.19 15.22 -19.20
N HIS A 400 -22.45 14.12 -19.15
CA HIS A 400 -22.34 13.25 -17.96
C HIS A 400 -20.99 13.37 -17.25
N ALA A 401 -20.01 14.00 -17.90
CA ALA A 401 -18.66 14.15 -17.32
C ALA A 401 -18.65 14.86 -15.95
N GLY A 402 -19.60 15.79 -15.75
CA GLY A 402 -19.75 16.48 -14.46
C GLY A 402 -20.24 15.55 -13.35
N ASP A 403 -21.20 14.69 -13.62
CA ASP A 403 -21.73 13.70 -12.66
C ASP A 403 -20.67 12.68 -12.26
N ASP A 404 -19.90 12.20 -13.25
CA ASP A 404 -18.81 11.25 -13.01
C ASP A 404 -17.67 11.86 -12.16
N ALA A 405 -17.28 13.09 -12.46
CA ALA A 405 -16.28 13.80 -11.67
C ALA A 405 -16.78 14.08 -10.24
N ALA A 406 -18.07 14.44 -10.09
CA ALA A 406 -18.70 14.66 -8.79
C ALA A 406 -18.78 13.39 -7.98
N ALA A 407 -19.07 12.23 -8.60
CA ALA A 407 -19.10 10.93 -7.93
C ALA A 407 -17.70 10.56 -7.37
N ARG A 408 -16.62 10.75 -8.15
CA ARG A 408 -15.25 10.54 -7.68
C ARG A 408 -14.87 11.51 -6.54
N MET A 409 -15.27 12.76 -6.65
CA MET A 409 -15.05 13.74 -5.60
C MET A 409 -15.82 13.41 -4.32
N LEU A 410 -17.03 12.85 -4.42
CA LEU A 410 -17.78 12.38 -3.26
C LEU A 410 -17.05 11.24 -2.55
N ILE A 411 -16.45 10.29 -3.28
CA ILE A 411 -15.63 9.21 -2.69
C ILE A 411 -14.44 9.81 -1.92
N ALA A 412 -13.74 10.78 -2.51
CA ALA A 412 -12.65 11.49 -1.85
C ALA A 412 -13.13 12.25 -0.60
N THR A 413 -14.29 12.90 -0.68
CA THR A 413 -14.91 13.61 0.45
C THR A 413 -15.24 12.65 1.58
N LEU A 414 -15.88 11.51 1.26
CA LEU A 414 -16.22 10.48 2.26
C LEU A 414 -14.97 9.89 2.92
N ALA A 415 -13.88 9.72 2.17
CA ALA A 415 -12.60 9.27 2.74
C ALA A 415 -12.07 10.26 3.78
N CYS A 416 -12.23 11.56 3.55
CA CYS A 416 -11.87 12.61 4.49
C CYS A 416 -12.78 12.62 5.73
N GLU A 417 -14.07 12.39 5.57
CA GLU A 417 -15.04 12.37 6.67
C GLU A 417 -14.96 11.10 7.53
N TRP A 418 -14.66 9.95 6.91
CA TRP A 418 -14.63 8.65 7.57
C TRP A 418 -13.27 8.26 8.12
N GLY A 419 -12.20 8.87 7.62
CA GLY A 419 -10.82 8.61 8.04
C GLY A 419 -10.62 8.67 9.55
N PRO A 420 -11.14 9.69 10.28
CA PRO A 420 -11.03 9.77 11.73
C PRO A 420 -11.64 8.60 12.51
N ARG A 421 -12.51 7.82 11.86
CA ARG A 421 -13.10 6.59 12.40
C ARG A 421 -12.38 5.33 11.89
N ALA A 422 -11.18 5.46 11.31
CA ALA A 422 -10.43 4.40 10.64
C ALA A 422 -11.25 3.66 9.57
N ARG A 423 -12.24 4.31 8.98
CA ARG A 423 -13.08 3.76 7.93
C ARG A 423 -12.60 4.27 6.58
N ARG A 424 -12.33 3.37 5.66
CA ARG A 424 -11.82 3.67 4.33
C ARG A 424 -12.92 3.54 3.29
N ILE A 425 -12.80 4.33 2.21
CA ILE A 425 -13.59 4.16 1.01
C ILE A 425 -12.69 4.32 -0.20
N ASN A 426 -12.82 3.41 -1.16
CA ASN A 426 -12.14 3.46 -2.46
C ASN A 426 -13.09 3.04 -3.56
N ALA A 427 -12.71 3.31 -4.80
CA ALA A 427 -13.41 2.79 -5.96
C ALA A 427 -12.45 2.10 -6.93
N VAL A 428 -12.97 1.13 -7.68
CA VAL A 428 -12.29 0.48 -8.81
C VAL A 428 -13.16 0.67 -10.05
N GLU A 429 -12.59 1.30 -11.07
CA GLU A 429 -13.26 1.46 -12.37
C GLU A 429 -13.04 0.21 -13.22
N VAL A 430 -14.13 -0.39 -13.65
CA VAL A 430 -14.13 -1.62 -14.44
C VAL A 430 -14.63 -1.37 -15.86
N ALA A 431 -14.00 -2.01 -16.84
CA ALA A 431 -14.36 -1.84 -18.25
C ALA A 431 -15.71 -2.46 -18.62
N SER A 432 -16.14 -3.48 -17.88
CA SER A 432 -17.42 -4.17 -18.10
C SER A 432 -18.22 -4.18 -16.82
N PRO A 433 -19.55 -4.00 -16.89
CA PRO A 433 -20.44 -4.22 -15.74
C PRO A 433 -20.55 -5.71 -15.38
N HIS A 434 -20.08 -6.61 -16.25
CA HIS A 434 -20.07 -8.03 -15.98
C HIS A 434 -18.83 -8.43 -15.16
N PRO A 435 -18.99 -9.39 -14.24
CA PRO A 435 -17.90 -9.86 -13.41
C PRO A 435 -16.72 -10.39 -14.23
N ASP A 436 -15.53 -9.86 -13.98
CA ASP A 436 -14.26 -10.39 -14.48
C ASP A 436 -13.50 -11.04 -13.33
N PRO A 437 -13.34 -12.38 -13.34
CA PRO A 437 -12.60 -13.09 -12.30
C PRO A 437 -11.15 -12.60 -12.13
N ALA A 438 -10.54 -12.04 -13.17
CA ALA A 438 -9.17 -11.50 -13.12
C ALA A 438 -9.06 -10.26 -12.22
N LEU A 439 -10.16 -9.57 -11.93
CA LEU A 439 -10.18 -8.42 -11.00
C LEU A 439 -10.27 -8.83 -9.52
N TRP A 440 -10.62 -10.08 -9.24
CA TRP A 440 -10.86 -10.52 -7.86
C TRP A 440 -9.65 -10.33 -6.93
N PRO A 441 -8.41 -10.66 -7.30
CA PRO A 441 -7.24 -10.38 -6.45
C PRO A 441 -7.09 -8.89 -6.15
N LEU A 442 -7.28 -8.02 -7.14
CA LEU A 442 -7.25 -6.56 -6.93
C LEU A 442 -8.34 -6.11 -5.95
N LEU A 443 -9.57 -6.58 -6.11
CA LEU A 443 -10.70 -6.20 -5.24
C LEU A 443 -10.45 -6.65 -3.80
N ARG A 444 -9.95 -7.87 -3.60
CA ARG A 444 -9.59 -8.38 -2.27
C ARG A 444 -8.45 -7.56 -1.64
N PHE A 445 -7.44 -7.18 -2.43
CA PHE A 445 -6.38 -6.32 -1.94
C PHE A 445 -6.93 -4.95 -1.50
N VAL A 446 -7.68 -4.25 -2.35
CA VAL A 446 -8.24 -2.91 -2.04
C VAL A 446 -9.16 -2.95 -0.82
N ALA A 447 -9.98 -3.99 -0.71
CA ALA A 447 -10.90 -4.16 0.41
C ALA A 447 -10.19 -4.58 1.71
N GLY A 448 -9.09 -5.32 1.64
CA GLY A 448 -8.44 -5.98 2.77
C GLY A 448 -7.55 -5.10 3.65
N ALA A 449 -7.09 -5.69 4.75
CA ALA A 449 -6.16 -5.06 5.69
C ALA A 449 -4.80 -4.70 5.04
N GLN A 450 -4.40 -5.41 3.99
CA GLN A 450 -3.16 -5.12 3.25
C GLN A 450 -3.14 -3.73 2.63
N ALA A 451 -4.31 -3.17 2.32
CA ALA A 451 -4.46 -1.83 1.77
C ALA A 451 -4.99 -0.82 2.80
N GLN A 452 -4.88 -1.09 4.09
CA GLN A 452 -5.54 -0.27 5.13
C GLN A 452 -5.07 1.19 5.21
N TYR A 453 -4.00 1.55 4.52
CA TYR A 453 -3.55 2.94 4.37
C TYR A 453 -3.96 3.57 3.02
N LEU A 454 -4.68 2.83 2.17
CA LEU A 454 -5.26 3.29 0.91
C LEU A 454 -6.68 3.77 1.15
N THR A 455 -6.97 5.06 0.93
CA THR A 455 -8.33 5.61 1.02
C THR A 455 -8.54 6.80 0.10
N GLY A 456 -9.78 7.02 -0.36
CA GLY A 456 -10.16 8.12 -1.24
C GLY A 456 -9.73 7.94 -2.70
N GLN A 457 -9.21 6.77 -3.07
CA GLN A 457 -8.69 6.55 -4.41
C GLN A 457 -9.74 5.95 -5.33
N THR A 458 -9.72 6.40 -6.59
CA THR A 458 -10.41 5.73 -7.70
C THR A 458 -9.36 5.11 -8.60
N LEU A 459 -9.30 3.77 -8.60
CA LEU A 459 -8.32 2.99 -9.35
C LEU A 459 -8.87 2.65 -10.73
N CYS A 460 -8.18 3.07 -11.78
CA CYS A 460 -8.55 2.73 -13.15
C CYS A 460 -7.89 1.41 -13.53
N THR A 461 -8.67 0.41 -13.91
CA THR A 461 -8.17 -0.84 -14.48
C THR A 461 -8.00 -0.71 -15.99
N ARG A 462 -7.08 -1.50 -16.57
CA ARG A 462 -6.91 -1.62 -18.02
C ARG A 462 -7.79 -2.71 -18.61
#